data_ba3f40389260c269c28b3d5c4736794c
#
_entry.id   ba3f40389260c269c28b3d5c4736794c
#
_cell.length_a   1.000
_cell.length_b   1.000
_cell.length_c   1.000
_cell.angle_alpha   90.00
_cell.angle_beta   90.00
_cell.angle_gamma   90.00
#
_symmetry.space_group_name_H-M   'P 1'
#
loop_
_entity.id
_entity.type
_entity.pdbx_description
1 polymer ?
#
loop_
_entity_poly.entity_id
_entity_poly.type
_entity_poly.pdbx_seq_one_letter_code
_entity_poly.pdbx_strand_id
1 'polypeptide(L)'
;MKRLTYLSLLSAIGLSLGLSLPAHAGSYGKQLCQNNDDYECHKVKKGETWDTLFPDQEEQDAVRRINRMNVDLHRGQIIAIPKDSSVNIMDASPFPRQINPSPTSQIIFDQSDLAWGAYDPNGNLVKWGPAAGGKDYCPDVGRSCRTVKGTFTLYTKKGAGCVSSKYPIPEGGAPMPYCMFFHGGFALHGSPNVPGYNASHGCVRLFTEDAQWLNEEFVDVGRTKVTVRH
;
A
#
# COMPACT_ATOMS: atom_id res chain seq x y z
N MET A 1 38.12 -69.01 -16.98
CA MET A 1 38.51 -67.68 -16.55
C MET A 1 37.59 -66.68 -17.22
N LYS A 2 36.54 -66.18 -16.53
CA LYS A 2 35.59 -65.18 -17.05
C LYS A 2 35.96 -63.83 -16.48
N ARG A 3 36.29 -62.85 -17.34
CA ARG A 3 36.55 -61.47 -16.97
C ARG A 3 35.20 -60.74 -16.87
N LEU A 4 34.87 -60.25 -15.67
CA LEU A 4 33.75 -59.32 -15.43
C LEU A 4 34.23 -57.91 -15.73
N THR A 5 33.60 -57.24 -16.70
CA THR A 5 33.77 -55.81 -17.00
C THR A 5 32.73 -55.01 -16.21
N TYR A 6 33.18 -54.19 -15.28
CA TYR A 6 32.31 -53.26 -14.56
C TYR A 6 32.12 -52.00 -15.44
N LEU A 7 30.86 -51.73 -15.80
CA LEU A 7 30.42 -50.51 -16.45
C LEU A 7 30.06 -49.52 -15.37
N SER A 8 30.89 -48.48 -15.19
CA SER A 8 30.61 -47.38 -14.27
C SER A 8 29.67 -46.38 -14.93
N LEU A 9 28.42 -46.28 -14.47
CA LEU A 9 27.51 -45.20 -14.79
C LEU A 9 27.91 -43.92 -14.01
N LEU A 10 28.41 -42.93 -14.72
CA LEU A 10 28.57 -41.57 -14.22
C LEU A 10 27.22 -40.85 -14.33
N SER A 11 26.53 -40.71 -13.21
CA SER A 11 25.33 -39.88 -13.06
C SER A 11 25.76 -38.43 -13.00
N ALA A 12 25.56 -37.68 -14.08
CA ALA A 12 25.71 -36.23 -14.10
C ALA A 12 24.51 -35.59 -13.35
N ILE A 13 24.77 -35.14 -12.13
CA ILE A 13 23.81 -34.30 -11.38
C ILE A 13 23.89 -32.90 -11.98
N GLY A 14 22.93 -32.57 -12.84
CA GLY A 14 22.74 -31.23 -13.36
C GLY A 14 22.26 -30.30 -12.24
N LEU A 15 23.16 -29.47 -11.72
CA LEU A 15 22.82 -28.37 -10.79
C LEU A 15 22.14 -27.28 -11.59
N SER A 16 20.82 -27.28 -11.67
CA SER A 16 20.04 -26.16 -12.20
C SER A 16 20.13 -25.00 -11.21
N LEU A 17 21.04 -24.04 -11.45
CA LEU A 17 20.98 -22.74 -10.83
C LEU A 17 19.69 -22.05 -11.30
N GLY A 18 18.63 -22.17 -10.51
CA GLY A 18 17.45 -21.34 -10.64
C GLY A 18 17.85 -19.89 -10.35
N LEU A 19 18.07 -19.10 -11.40
CA LEU A 19 18.08 -17.65 -11.30
C LEU A 19 16.69 -17.21 -10.86
N SER A 20 16.48 -17.05 -9.55
CA SER A 20 15.36 -16.32 -9.01
C SER A 20 15.54 -14.85 -9.39
N LEU A 21 14.96 -14.46 -10.53
CA LEU A 21 14.78 -13.05 -10.83
C LEU A 21 14.00 -12.45 -9.66
N PRO A 22 14.44 -11.30 -9.09
CA PRO A 22 13.63 -10.61 -8.11
C PRO A 22 12.29 -10.34 -8.78
N ALA A 23 11.21 -10.84 -8.18
CA ALA A 23 9.87 -10.45 -8.57
C ALA A 23 9.78 -8.94 -8.31
N HIS A 24 10.01 -8.14 -9.33
CA HIS A 24 9.58 -6.76 -9.35
C HIS A 24 8.07 -6.86 -9.29
N ALA A 25 7.50 -6.72 -8.11
CA ALA A 25 6.07 -6.55 -7.94
C ALA A 25 5.69 -5.39 -8.87
N GLY A 26 5.02 -5.69 -9.98
CA GLY A 26 4.55 -4.67 -10.90
C GLY A 26 3.73 -3.69 -10.08
N SER A 27 3.81 -2.38 -10.36
CA SER A 27 2.99 -1.39 -9.67
C SER A 27 1.51 -1.83 -9.72
N TYR A 28 0.76 -1.50 -8.68
CA TYR A 28 -0.67 -1.81 -8.61
C TYR A 28 -1.40 -1.41 -9.90
N GLY A 29 -1.14 -0.19 -10.41
CA GLY A 29 -1.74 0.31 -11.65
C GLY A 29 -1.49 -0.59 -12.87
N LYS A 30 -0.26 -1.15 -13.01
CA LYS A 30 0.03 -2.11 -14.09
C LYS A 30 -0.82 -3.36 -13.97
N GLN A 31 -0.95 -3.92 -12.77
CA GLN A 31 -1.78 -5.11 -12.55
C GLN A 31 -3.26 -4.80 -12.82
N LEU A 32 -3.73 -3.63 -12.38
CA LEU A 32 -5.11 -3.21 -12.57
C LEU A 32 -5.47 -3.12 -14.04
N CYS A 33 -4.73 -2.36 -14.85
CA CYS A 33 -5.06 -2.18 -16.27
C CYS A 33 -4.81 -3.43 -17.13
N GLN A 34 -4.01 -4.38 -16.66
CA GLN A 34 -3.81 -5.66 -17.35
C GLN A 34 -4.92 -6.68 -17.07
N ASN A 35 -5.67 -6.52 -15.99
CA ASN A 35 -6.67 -7.48 -15.54
C ASN A 35 -8.09 -6.91 -15.49
N ASN A 36 -8.28 -5.65 -15.86
CA ASN A 36 -9.59 -4.99 -15.87
C ASN A 36 -9.74 -4.11 -17.11
N ASP A 37 -10.72 -4.45 -17.95
CA ASP A 37 -10.99 -3.78 -19.24
C ASP A 37 -11.52 -2.35 -19.09
N ASP A 38 -11.94 -1.92 -17.90
CA ASP A 38 -12.38 -0.54 -17.65
C ASP A 38 -11.22 0.46 -17.63
N TYR A 39 -9.98 -0.04 -17.64
CA TYR A 39 -8.76 0.78 -17.58
C TYR A 39 -7.89 0.59 -18.82
N GLU A 40 -7.25 1.70 -19.22
CA GLU A 40 -6.18 1.70 -20.22
C GLU A 40 -4.81 1.68 -19.51
N CYS A 41 -3.86 0.89 -20.04
CA CYS A 41 -2.47 0.91 -19.60
C CYS A 41 -1.70 2.02 -20.31
N HIS A 42 -1.35 3.10 -19.60
CA HIS A 42 -0.46 4.14 -20.11
C HIS A 42 0.98 3.90 -19.66
N LYS A 43 1.92 3.83 -20.63
CA LYS A 43 3.35 3.75 -20.35
C LYS A 43 3.93 5.16 -20.36
N VAL A 44 4.32 5.64 -19.19
CA VAL A 44 4.87 6.98 -18.98
C VAL A 44 6.08 7.25 -19.88
N LYS A 45 6.04 8.34 -20.64
CA LYS A 45 7.11 8.79 -21.54
C LYS A 45 8.07 9.75 -20.80
N LYS A 46 9.18 10.08 -21.45
CA LYS A 46 10.13 11.06 -20.91
C LYS A 46 9.48 12.44 -20.82
N GLY A 47 9.48 13.05 -19.63
CA GLY A 47 8.97 14.38 -19.36
C GLY A 47 7.48 14.43 -18.99
N GLU A 48 6.76 13.30 -19.04
CA GLU A 48 5.39 13.24 -18.53
C GLU A 48 5.40 13.26 -16.98
N THR A 49 4.53 14.08 -16.43
CA THR A 49 4.26 14.23 -15.00
C THR A 49 2.76 14.10 -14.75
N TRP A 50 2.35 14.02 -13.49
CA TRP A 50 0.93 14.05 -13.16
C TRP A 50 0.23 15.28 -13.75
N ASP A 51 0.83 16.48 -13.61
CA ASP A 51 0.25 17.74 -14.08
C ASP A 51 0.17 17.83 -15.61
N THR A 52 1.13 17.21 -16.34
CA THR A 52 1.09 17.21 -17.81
C THR A 52 0.13 16.19 -18.39
N LEU A 53 -0.11 15.09 -17.69
CA LEU A 53 -1.08 14.06 -18.12
C LEU A 53 -2.51 14.40 -17.69
N PHE A 54 -2.66 14.97 -16.50
CA PHE A 54 -3.94 15.28 -15.86
C PHE A 54 -3.91 16.70 -15.30
N PRO A 55 -4.14 17.73 -16.14
CA PRO A 55 -4.13 19.14 -15.68
C PRO A 55 -5.28 19.46 -14.72
N ASP A 56 -6.37 18.73 -14.80
CA ASP A 56 -7.48 18.85 -13.85
C ASP A 56 -7.13 18.13 -12.55
N GLN A 57 -7.25 18.85 -11.43
CA GLN A 57 -6.82 18.33 -10.12
C GLN A 57 -7.71 17.22 -9.59
N GLU A 58 -8.99 17.23 -9.92
CA GLU A 58 -9.94 16.18 -9.48
C GLU A 58 -9.67 14.90 -10.25
N GLU A 59 -9.48 14.98 -11.58
CA GLU A 59 -9.07 13.86 -12.41
C GLU A 59 -7.71 13.31 -11.97
N GLN A 60 -6.74 14.20 -11.71
CA GLN A 60 -5.41 13.79 -11.24
C GLN A 60 -5.49 13.03 -9.92
N ASP A 61 -6.24 13.53 -8.92
CA ASP A 61 -6.42 12.85 -7.63
C ASP A 61 -7.09 11.48 -7.83
N ALA A 62 -8.13 11.40 -8.67
CA ALA A 62 -8.79 10.15 -8.98
C ALA A 62 -7.83 9.11 -9.58
N VAL A 63 -7.02 9.50 -10.56
CA VAL A 63 -6.05 8.58 -11.20
C VAL A 63 -4.94 8.17 -10.24
N ARG A 64 -4.44 9.07 -9.39
CA ARG A 64 -3.48 8.75 -8.32
C ARG A 64 -4.06 7.73 -7.33
N ARG A 65 -5.31 7.91 -6.90
CA ARG A 65 -6.02 6.98 -5.99
C ARG A 65 -6.21 5.62 -6.63
N ILE A 66 -6.63 5.57 -7.89
CA ILE A 66 -6.77 4.33 -8.67
C ILE A 66 -5.43 3.59 -8.73
N ASN A 67 -4.33 4.29 -8.95
CA ASN A 67 -2.99 3.70 -9.02
C ASN A 67 -2.33 3.45 -7.65
N ARG A 68 -3.00 3.79 -6.54
CA ARG A 68 -2.49 3.63 -5.16
C ARG A 68 -1.18 4.39 -4.91
N MET A 69 -0.97 5.54 -5.55
CA MET A 69 0.32 6.24 -5.44
C MET A 69 0.20 7.76 -5.55
N ASN A 70 1.09 8.45 -4.82
CA ASN A 70 1.26 9.91 -4.88
C ASN A 70 2.70 10.34 -5.21
N VAL A 71 3.59 9.41 -5.50
CA VAL A 71 4.97 9.71 -5.91
C VAL A 71 5.02 10.19 -7.36
N ASP A 72 6.09 10.88 -7.74
CA ASP A 72 6.31 11.32 -9.10
C ASP A 72 6.37 10.16 -10.11
N LEU A 73 5.86 10.44 -11.31
CA LEU A 73 5.94 9.49 -12.41
C LEU A 73 7.37 9.40 -12.96
N HIS A 74 7.77 8.21 -13.39
CA HIS A 74 9.06 8.02 -14.04
C HIS A 74 8.91 7.28 -15.37
N ARG A 75 9.78 7.59 -16.31
CA ARG A 75 9.78 6.99 -17.65
C ARG A 75 9.72 5.45 -17.59
N GLY A 76 8.80 4.89 -18.34
CA GLY A 76 8.62 3.45 -18.46
C GLY A 76 7.69 2.84 -17.42
N GLN A 77 7.28 3.59 -16.40
CA GLN A 77 6.25 3.18 -15.47
C GLN A 77 4.93 2.97 -16.21
N ILE A 78 4.14 2.00 -15.76
CA ILE A 78 2.80 1.77 -16.30
C ILE A 78 1.79 2.19 -15.24
N ILE A 79 0.86 3.07 -15.63
CA ILE A 79 -0.28 3.49 -14.82
C ILE A 79 -1.58 3.06 -15.47
N ALA A 80 -2.62 2.82 -14.66
CA ALA A 80 -3.98 2.59 -15.10
C ALA A 80 -4.71 3.92 -15.24
N ILE A 81 -5.34 4.16 -16.39
CA ILE A 81 -6.19 5.32 -16.65
C ILE A 81 -7.60 4.80 -16.89
N PRO A 82 -8.63 5.30 -16.18
CA PRO A 82 -10.02 4.93 -16.47
C PRO A 82 -10.37 5.31 -17.91
N LYS A 83 -11.05 4.41 -18.64
CA LYS A 83 -11.57 4.73 -19.97
C LYS A 83 -12.75 5.70 -19.92
N ASP A 84 -13.50 5.69 -18.84
CA ASP A 84 -14.53 6.66 -18.52
C ASP A 84 -14.00 7.65 -17.48
N SER A 85 -13.83 8.91 -17.90
CA SER A 85 -13.34 10.00 -17.02
C SER A 85 -14.36 10.43 -15.96
N SER A 86 -15.62 10.01 -16.07
CA SER A 86 -16.69 10.29 -15.09
C SER A 86 -16.72 9.31 -13.92
N VAL A 87 -15.71 8.44 -13.77
CA VAL A 87 -15.66 7.44 -12.69
C VAL A 87 -15.72 8.11 -11.32
N ASN A 88 -16.78 7.81 -10.59
CA ASN A 88 -16.87 8.21 -9.18
C ASN A 88 -15.81 7.43 -8.39
N ILE A 89 -14.92 8.16 -7.72
CA ILE A 89 -13.82 7.55 -6.95
C ILE A 89 -14.31 6.55 -5.91
N MET A 90 -15.53 6.73 -5.38
CA MET A 90 -16.12 5.78 -4.46
C MET A 90 -16.46 4.44 -5.11
N ASP A 91 -16.66 4.38 -6.45
CA ASP A 91 -16.91 3.13 -7.18
C ASP A 91 -15.61 2.37 -7.47
N ALA A 92 -14.47 3.07 -7.49
CA ALA A 92 -13.14 2.48 -7.59
C ALA A 92 -12.62 1.90 -6.24
N SER A 93 -13.43 1.95 -5.17
CA SER A 93 -13.09 1.38 -3.86
C SER A 93 -12.99 -0.14 -3.93
N PRO A 94 -11.92 -0.76 -3.37
CA PRO A 94 -11.87 -2.20 -3.21
C PRO A 94 -12.74 -2.70 -2.03
N PHE A 95 -13.35 -1.78 -1.29
CA PHE A 95 -14.14 -2.09 -0.10
C PHE A 95 -15.64 -2.09 -0.41
N PRO A 96 -16.43 -2.98 0.22
CA PRO A 96 -17.88 -2.96 0.10
C PRO A 96 -18.45 -1.65 0.63
N ARG A 97 -19.52 -1.15 0.00
CA ARG A 97 -20.21 0.07 0.44
C ARG A 97 -20.77 -0.04 1.86
N GLN A 98 -21.02 -1.26 2.33
CA GLN A 98 -21.56 -1.53 3.66
C GLN A 98 -20.98 -2.81 4.24
N ILE A 99 -20.67 -2.77 5.55
CA ILE A 99 -20.29 -3.91 6.39
C ILE A 99 -21.26 -4.02 7.57
N ASN A 100 -21.13 -5.05 8.39
CA ASN A 100 -21.93 -5.18 9.59
C ASN A 100 -21.70 -3.98 10.53
N PRO A 101 -22.77 -3.41 11.10
CA PRO A 101 -22.69 -2.35 12.09
C PRO A 101 -21.77 -2.72 13.27
N SER A 102 -21.14 -1.71 13.85
CA SER A 102 -20.25 -1.84 15.01
C SER A 102 -20.57 -0.73 16.02
N PRO A 103 -20.34 -0.93 17.31
CA PRO A 103 -20.53 0.12 18.31
C PRO A 103 -19.66 1.37 18.10
N THR A 104 -18.63 1.27 17.27
CA THR A 104 -17.66 2.34 17.01
C THR A 104 -17.30 2.39 15.53
N SER A 105 -16.78 3.54 15.09
CA SER A 105 -16.18 3.67 13.77
C SER A 105 -15.03 2.68 13.58
N GLN A 106 -14.78 2.29 12.31
CA GLN A 106 -13.76 1.33 11.94
C GLN A 106 -12.93 1.84 10.77
N ILE A 107 -11.62 1.60 10.82
CA ILE A 107 -10.72 1.75 9.68
C ILE A 107 -10.24 0.35 9.31
N ILE A 108 -10.41 -0.05 8.06
CA ILE A 108 -9.87 -1.30 7.54
C ILE A 108 -8.70 -0.95 6.61
N PHE A 109 -7.51 -1.46 6.89
CA PHE A 109 -6.38 -1.43 5.99
C PHE A 109 -6.18 -2.81 5.39
N ASP A 110 -6.26 -2.91 4.07
CA ASP A 110 -5.94 -4.11 3.32
C ASP A 110 -4.58 -3.95 2.63
N GLN A 111 -3.63 -4.76 3.06
CA GLN A 111 -2.26 -4.68 2.57
C GLN A 111 -2.11 -5.24 1.14
N SER A 112 -3.01 -6.13 0.71
CA SER A 112 -3.04 -6.68 -0.64
C SER A 112 -3.61 -5.67 -1.64
N ASP A 113 -4.68 -4.97 -1.23
CA ASP A 113 -5.35 -3.96 -2.04
C ASP A 113 -4.63 -2.59 -2.02
N LEU A 114 -3.61 -2.45 -1.16
CA LEU A 114 -2.89 -1.18 -0.95
C LEU A 114 -3.84 -0.02 -0.66
N ALA A 115 -4.84 -0.28 0.15
CA ALA A 115 -5.94 0.65 0.39
C ALA A 115 -6.44 0.60 1.83
N TRP A 116 -7.04 1.70 2.27
CA TRP A 116 -7.77 1.79 3.52
C TRP A 116 -9.21 2.24 3.26
N GLY A 117 -10.14 1.81 4.12
CA GLY A 117 -11.54 2.23 4.11
C GLY A 117 -12.00 2.60 5.51
N ALA A 118 -12.74 3.71 5.64
CA ALA A 118 -13.33 4.18 6.89
C ALA A 118 -14.83 3.93 6.90
N TYR A 119 -15.32 3.31 7.96
CA TYR A 119 -16.72 2.94 8.16
C TYR A 119 -17.30 3.61 9.39
N ASP A 120 -18.46 4.18 9.24
CA ASP A 120 -19.23 4.70 10.36
C ASP A 120 -19.76 3.56 11.28
N PRO A 121 -20.33 3.85 12.45
CA PRO A 121 -20.90 2.83 13.33
C PRO A 121 -22.04 2.02 12.70
N ASN A 122 -22.74 2.56 11.70
CA ASN A 122 -23.79 1.85 10.96
C ASN A 122 -23.21 0.88 9.92
N GLY A 123 -21.89 0.90 9.70
CA GLY A 123 -21.21 0.05 8.73
C GLY A 123 -21.17 0.64 7.32
N ASN A 124 -21.51 1.90 7.12
CA ASN A 124 -21.40 2.55 5.81
C ASN A 124 -19.97 2.98 5.53
N LEU A 125 -19.46 2.69 4.34
CA LEU A 125 -18.18 3.22 3.85
C LEU A 125 -18.32 4.73 3.60
N VAL A 126 -17.65 5.54 4.42
CA VAL A 126 -17.71 7.01 4.33
C VAL A 126 -16.57 7.60 3.51
N LYS A 127 -15.41 6.93 3.52
CA LYS A 127 -14.25 7.32 2.71
C LYS A 127 -13.30 6.15 2.55
N TRP A 128 -12.54 6.17 1.47
CA TRP A 128 -11.43 5.25 1.26
C TRP A 128 -10.27 5.96 0.56
N GLY A 129 -9.10 5.35 0.58
CA GLY A 129 -7.95 5.88 -0.13
C GLY A 129 -6.79 4.89 -0.23
N PRO A 130 -5.74 5.30 -0.97
CA PRO A 130 -4.51 4.54 -1.07
C PRO A 130 -3.77 4.40 0.25
N ALA A 131 -3.06 3.28 0.38
CA ALA A 131 -2.17 3.05 1.52
C ALA A 131 -0.96 2.22 1.12
N ALA A 132 0.14 2.38 1.84
CA ALA A 132 1.32 1.54 1.71
C ALA A 132 1.76 1.04 3.09
N GLY A 133 1.65 -0.25 3.31
CA GLY A 133 2.08 -0.91 4.54
C GLY A 133 3.57 -1.25 4.55
N GLY A 134 3.93 -2.09 5.50
CA GLY A 134 5.30 -2.58 5.67
C GLY A 134 5.73 -3.56 4.58
N LYS A 135 7.00 -3.48 4.16
CA LYS A 135 7.63 -4.43 3.22
C LYS A 135 7.65 -5.84 3.79
N ASP A 136 7.72 -6.82 2.91
CA ASP A 136 7.88 -8.22 3.31
C ASP A 136 9.15 -8.44 4.12
N TYR A 137 10.26 -7.78 3.75
CA TYR A 137 11.53 -7.85 4.43
C TYR A 137 12.27 -6.51 4.40
N CYS A 138 12.88 -6.15 5.54
CA CYS A 138 13.71 -4.97 5.69
C CYS A 138 15.15 -5.40 6.00
N PRO A 139 16.08 -5.27 5.05
CA PRO A 139 17.48 -5.68 5.24
C PRO A 139 18.19 -4.92 6.35
N ASP A 140 17.87 -3.64 6.53
CA ASP A 140 18.44 -2.74 7.53
C ASP A 140 18.11 -3.11 8.99
N VAL A 141 17.04 -3.88 9.20
CA VAL A 141 16.64 -4.42 10.52
C VAL A 141 16.65 -5.94 10.58
N GLY A 142 16.97 -6.63 9.47
CA GLY A 142 17.14 -8.08 9.38
C GLY A 142 15.88 -8.90 9.65
N ARG A 143 14.67 -8.32 9.41
CA ARG A 143 13.39 -8.98 9.70
C ARG A 143 12.27 -8.54 8.76
N SER A 144 11.12 -9.23 8.84
CA SER A 144 9.90 -8.78 8.22
C SER A 144 9.47 -7.42 8.79
N CYS A 145 9.04 -6.54 7.90
CA CYS A 145 8.44 -5.25 8.23
C CYS A 145 6.93 -5.21 7.98
N ARG A 146 6.29 -6.32 7.62
CA ARG A 146 4.85 -6.35 7.36
C ARG A 146 4.08 -5.68 8.50
N THR A 147 3.08 -4.92 8.15
CA THR A 147 2.16 -4.32 9.13
C THR A 147 1.47 -5.44 9.89
N VAL A 148 1.41 -5.31 11.21
CA VAL A 148 0.83 -6.33 12.08
C VAL A 148 -0.64 -6.58 11.74
N LYS A 149 -1.01 -7.84 11.49
CA LYS A 149 -2.39 -8.26 11.20
C LYS A 149 -3.21 -8.36 12.47
N GLY A 150 -4.47 -7.96 12.41
CA GLY A 150 -5.42 -8.05 13.53
C GLY A 150 -6.34 -6.85 13.62
N THR A 151 -7.14 -6.81 14.67
CA THR A 151 -8.01 -5.68 15.01
C THR A 151 -7.57 -5.06 16.32
N PHE A 152 -7.33 -3.77 16.28
CA PHE A 152 -6.77 -2.99 17.38
C PHE A 152 -7.66 -1.78 17.70
N THR A 153 -7.51 -1.22 18.89
CA THR A 153 -8.11 0.08 19.21
C THR A 153 -7.05 1.16 19.03
N LEU A 154 -7.38 2.21 18.32
CA LEU A 154 -6.52 3.38 18.19
C LEU A 154 -6.37 4.05 19.55
N TYR A 155 -5.14 4.21 20.06
CA TYR A 155 -4.91 4.60 21.45
C TYR A 155 -4.28 5.99 21.61
N THR A 156 -3.71 6.56 20.55
CA THR A 156 -3.20 7.95 20.56
C THR A 156 -3.05 8.50 19.15
N LYS A 157 -3.16 9.83 19.03
CA LYS A 157 -2.92 10.55 17.77
C LYS A 157 -2.15 11.83 18.03
N LYS A 158 -1.38 12.28 17.01
CA LYS A 158 -0.65 13.55 17.04
C LYS A 158 -0.90 14.28 15.71
N GLY A 159 -0.79 15.59 15.71
CA GLY A 159 -1.03 16.45 14.53
C GLY A 159 0.09 16.42 13.48
N ALA A 160 0.11 17.46 12.65
CA ALA A 160 1.02 17.59 11.51
C ALA A 160 2.52 17.46 11.86
N GLY A 161 2.94 17.88 13.04
CA GLY A 161 4.33 17.81 13.50
C GLY A 161 4.78 16.45 14.06
N CYS A 162 3.98 15.39 13.87
CA CYS A 162 4.37 14.05 14.34
C CYS A 162 5.61 13.56 13.58
N VAL A 163 6.57 13.00 14.33
CA VAL A 163 7.79 12.37 13.79
C VAL A 163 8.00 11.01 14.41
N SER A 164 8.70 10.13 13.71
CA SER A 164 9.14 8.84 14.22
C SER A 164 10.22 9.04 15.30
N SER A 165 10.13 8.33 16.42
CA SER A 165 11.21 8.28 17.41
C SER A 165 12.30 7.27 17.07
N LYS A 166 12.11 6.44 16.04
CA LYS A 166 12.96 5.30 15.72
C LYS A 166 13.55 5.33 14.31
N TYR A 167 12.79 5.80 13.33
CA TYR A 167 13.22 5.77 11.94
C TYR A 167 13.50 7.16 11.38
N PRO A 168 14.53 7.34 10.47
CA PRO A 168 15.51 6.31 10.11
C PRO A 168 16.33 5.85 11.30
N ILE A 169 16.89 4.63 11.20
CA ILE A 169 17.74 4.09 12.26
C ILE A 169 19.15 4.70 12.14
N PRO A 170 19.79 5.07 13.28
CA PRO A 170 19.32 5.01 14.67
C PRO A 170 18.64 6.28 15.19
N GLU A 171 18.66 7.39 14.42
CA GLU A 171 18.38 8.73 14.97
C GLU A 171 16.89 9.07 15.09
N GLY A 172 16.03 8.38 14.33
CA GLY A 172 14.61 8.75 14.23
C GLY A 172 14.38 10.00 13.40
N GLY A 173 13.26 10.69 13.60
CA GLY A 173 12.94 11.99 12.96
C GLY A 173 12.22 11.93 11.61
N ALA A 174 11.93 10.75 11.06
CA ALA A 174 11.12 10.66 9.83
C ALA A 174 9.74 11.30 10.05
N PRO A 175 9.30 12.23 9.16
CA PRO A 175 7.98 12.84 9.26
C PRO A 175 6.86 11.79 9.15
N MET A 176 5.89 11.89 10.06
CA MET A 176 4.70 11.05 10.12
C MET A 176 3.47 11.95 10.39
N PRO A 177 3.19 12.98 9.55
CA PRO A 177 2.14 13.93 9.84
C PRO A 177 0.81 13.23 10.09
N TYR A 178 0.07 13.73 11.08
CA TYR A 178 -1.22 13.20 11.50
C TYR A 178 -1.17 11.72 11.92
N CYS A 179 -0.12 11.31 12.62
CA CYS A 179 0.06 9.93 13.06
C CYS A 179 -1.02 9.50 14.06
N MET A 180 -1.50 8.27 13.87
CA MET A 180 -2.55 7.62 14.66
C MET A 180 -2.08 6.21 15.02
N PHE A 181 -1.66 6.02 16.28
CA PHE A 181 -1.07 4.76 16.74
C PHE A 181 -2.16 3.77 17.17
N PHE A 182 -2.05 2.53 16.69
CA PHE A 182 -3.03 1.48 16.97
C PHE A 182 -2.45 0.21 17.61
N HIS A 183 -1.14 -0.06 17.46
CA HIS A 183 -0.49 -1.21 18.11
C HIS A 183 1.02 -0.98 18.26
N GLY A 184 1.53 -0.95 19.51
CA GLY A 184 2.95 -0.69 19.77
C GLY A 184 3.44 0.57 19.04
N GLY A 185 4.43 0.44 18.14
CA GLY A 185 4.90 1.54 17.30
C GLY A 185 4.23 1.63 15.93
N PHE A 186 3.21 0.83 15.64
CA PHE A 186 2.48 0.87 14.36
C PHE A 186 1.45 2.00 14.35
N ALA A 187 1.49 2.80 13.28
CA ALA A 187 0.58 3.93 13.10
C ALA A 187 0.10 4.04 11.66
N LEU A 188 -1.09 4.63 11.48
CA LEU A 188 -1.51 5.25 10.22
C LEU A 188 -0.95 6.68 10.22
N HIS A 189 -0.41 7.18 9.10
CA HIS A 189 0.11 8.54 9.02
C HIS A 189 0.20 9.04 7.59
N GLY A 190 0.20 10.35 7.40
CA GLY A 190 0.42 10.99 6.11
C GLY A 190 1.85 10.79 5.60
N SER A 191 1.99 10.69 4.28
CA SER A 191 3.27 10.54 3.62
C SER A 191 3.24 11.06 2.17
N PRO A 192 4.25 11.80 1.72
CA PRO A 192 4.44 12.10 0.30
C PRO A 192 4.95 10.89 -0.50
N ASN A 193 5.15 9.75 0.16
CA ASN A 193 5.72 8.55 -0.45
C ASN A 193 4.82 7.33 -0.21
N VAL A 194 3.72 7.28 -0.99
CA VAL A 194 2.83 6.13 -1.17
C VAL A 194 3.06 5.63 -2.61
N PRO A 195 3.88 4.60 -2.84
CA PRO A 195 4.43 4.32 -4.17
C PRO A 195 3.67 3.27 -4.99
N GLY A 196 2.48 2.81 -4.54
CA GLY A 196 1.74 1.74 -5.21
C GLY A 196 2.22 0.33 -4.89
N TYR A 197 2.97 0.19 -3.79
CA TYR A 197 3.41 -1.08 -3.19
C TYR A 197 3.75 -0.88 -1.71
N ASN A 198 3.83 -1.97 -0.95
CA ASN A 198 4.19 -1.91 0.47
C ASN A 198 5.67 -1.55 0.64
N ALA A 199 5.96 -0.42 1.30
CA ALA A 199 7.28 0.21 1.29
C ALA A 199 7.81 0.65 2.66
N SER A 200 7.00 0.56 3.73
CA SER A 200 7.36 1.06 5.06
C SER A 200 8.10 0.02 5.92
N HIS A 201 8.49 0.42 7.13
CA HIS A 201 9.00 -0.47 8.17
C HIS A 201 7.90 -0.97 9.12
N GLY A 202 6.63 -0.88 8.69
CA GLY A 202 5.49 -1.40 9.43
C GLY A 202 4.32 -0.43 9.59
N CYS A 203 4.57 0.87 9.67
CA CYS A 203 3.49 1.87 9.66
C CYS A 203 2.75 1.88 8.31
N VAL A 204 1.51 2.35 8.34
CA VAL A 204 0.67 2.50 7.16
C VAL A 204 0.76 3.95 6.68
N ARG A 205 1.37 4.15 5.51
CA ARG A 205 1.46 5.44 4.84
C ARG A 205 0.18 5.70 4.07
N LEU A 206 -0.41 6.87 4.27
CA LEU A 206 -1.60 7.36 3.58
C LEU A 206 -1.23 8.63 2.80
N PHE A 207 -2.08 9.07 1.87
CA PHE A 207 -1.98 10.44 1.38
C PHE A 207 -2.13 11.41 2.56
N THR A 208 -1.41 12.52 2.55
CA THR A 208 -1.34 13.40 3.73
C THR A 208 -2.70 14.01 4.08
N GLU A 209 -3.46 14.40 3.08
CA GLU A 209 -4.82 14.92 3.23
C GLU A 209 -5.80 13.88 3.78
N ASP A 210 -5.63 12.62 3.43
CA ASP A 210 -6.41 11.50 3.97
C ASP A 210 -6.10 11.24 5.44
N ALA A 211 -4.80 11.27 5.78
CA ALA A 211 -4.36 11.12 7.16
C ALA A 211 -4.82 12.30 8.03
N GLN A 212 -4.83 13.51 7.48
CA GLN A 212 -5.37 14.69 8.14
C GLN A 212 -6.85 14.52 8.45
N TRP A 213 -7.65 14.20 7.44
CA TRP A 213 -9.08 13.99 7.60
C TRP A 213 -9.39 12.88 8.62
N LEU A 214 -8.71 11.73 8.52
CA LEU A 214 -8.88 10.65 9.50
C LEU A 214 -8.55 11.13 10.91
N ASN A 215 -7.45 11.84 11.07
CA ASN A 215 -6.97 12.31 12.37
C ASN A 215 -7.90 13.36 12.99
N GLU A 216 -8.30 14.36 12.22
CA GLU A 216 -9.01 15.53 12.74
C GLU A 216 -10.52 15.29 12.85
N GLU A 217 -11.12 14.56 11.88
CA GLU A 217 -12.57 14.47 11.75
C GLU A 217 -13.16 13.09 12.09
N PHE A 218 -12.42 12.00 11.83
CA PHE A 218 -12.99 10.66 11.87
C PHE A 218 -12.63 9.86 13.14
N VAL A 219 -11.39 9.97 13.60
CA VAL A 219 -10.85 9.12 14.67
C VAL A 219 -11.20 9.62 16.07
N ASP A 220 -11.88 8.74 16.82
CA ASP A 220 -12.11 8.87 18.27
C ASP A 220 -11.12 7.96 19.01
N VAL A 221 -10.15 8.57 19.72
CA VAL A 221 -9.10 7.86 20.48
C VAL A 221 -9.73 7.04 21.60
N GLY A 222 -9.28 5.79 21.73
CA GLY A 222 -9.83 4.84 22.69
C GLY A 222 -11.11 4.11 22.22
N ARG A 223 -11.66 4.49 21.05
CA ARG A 223 -12.88 3.90 20.50
C ARG A 223 -12.73 3.35 19.08
N THR A 224 -12.24 4.17 18.13
CA THR A 224 -12.09 3.75 16.73
C THR A 224 -11.23 2.50 16.61
N LYS A 225 -11.75 1.51 15.88
CA LYS A 225 -11.03 0.26 15.59
C LYS A 225 -10.23 0.38 14.30
N VAL A 226 -9.05 -0.21 14.31
CA VAL A 226 -8.20 -0.39 13.12
C VAL A 226 -8.04 -1.88 12.87
N THR A 227 -8.55 -2.37 11.75
CA THR A 227 -8.39 -3.75 11.31
C THR A 227 -7.38 -3.81 10.17
N VAL A 228 -6.29 -4.55 10.36
CA VAL A 228 -5.27 -4.81 9.34
C VAL A 228 -5.47 -6.23 8.81
N ARG A 229 -5.62 -6.37 7.50
CA ARG A 229 -5.73 -7.64 6.79
C ARG A 229 -4.77 -7.71 5.60
N HIS A 230 -4.55 -8.92 5.12
CA HIS A 230 -3.67 -9.23 3.99
C HIS A 230 -4.39 -10.15 3.03
#